data_da455a01535251a3ca226294f370243d
#
_entry.id   da455a01535251a3ca226294f370243d
#
_cell.length_a   1.000
_cell.length_b   1.000
_cell.length_c   1.000
_cell.angle_alpha   90.00
_cell.angle_beta   90.00
_cell.angle_gamma   90.00
#
_symmetry.space_group_name_H-M   'P 1'
#
loop_
_entity.id
_entity.type
_entity.pdbx_description
1 polymer ?
#
loop_
_entity_poly.entity_id
_entity_poly.type
_entity_poly.pdbx_seq_one_letter_code
_entity_poly.pdbx_strand_id
1 'polypeptide(L)'
;MERKIVLVDDHSLFRNGLRGLLERCAGCRVVGEAASGEEFLAMLPGLEADVVFMDFAMPGLDGAQTTERALARRPDLRIITLSM
;
A
#
# COMPACT_ATOMS: atom_id res chain seq x y z
N MET A 1 4.02 17.15 -10.63
CA MET A 1 4.69 15.87 -10.33
C MET A 1 3.70 14.95 -9.67
N GLU A 2 3.51 13.76 -10.22
CA GLU A 2 2.58 12.78 -9.67
C GLU A 2 3.24 11.94 -8.58
N ARG A 3 2.51 11.69 -7.50
CA ARG A 3 2.91 10.74 -6.47
C ARG A 3 2.27 9.39 -6.76
N LYS A 4 3.09 8.38 -6.87
CA LYS A 4 2.65 7.01 -7.15
C LYS A 4 2.32 6.33 -5.83
N ILE A 5 1.09 5.86 -5.71
CA ILE A 5 0.56 5.32 -4.46
C ILE A 5 0.16 3.87 -4.64
N VAL A 6 0.47 3.05 -3.65
CA VAL A 6 0.00 1.66 -3.58
C VAL A 6 -0.89 1.53 -2.34
N LEU A 7 -1.99 0.80 -2.48
CA LEU A 7 -2.94 0.55 -1.40
C LEU A 7 -2.88 -0.92 -1.02
N VAL A 8 -2.70 -1.20 0.27
CA VAL A 8 -2.69 -2.56 0.79
C VAL A 8 -3.75 -2.68 1.88
N ASP A 9 -4.84 -3.38 1.57
CA ASP A 9 -6.00 -3.50 2.47
C ASP A 9 -6.84 -4.69 2.02
N ASP A 10 -7.23 -5.54 2.96
CA ASP A 10 -8.05 -6.70 2.63
C ASP A 10 -9.54 -6.38 2.46
N HIS A 11 -9.96 -5.15 2.80
CA HIS A 11 -11.34 -4.69 2.64
C HIS A 11 -11.52 -3.99 1.30
N SER A 12 -12.03 -4.71 0.31
CA SER A 12 -12.14 -4.18 -1.05
C SER A 12 -12.98 -2.92 -1.15
N LEU A 13 -14.05 -2.84 -0.36
CA LEU A 13 -14.93 -1.66 -0.37
C LEU A 13 -14.19 -0.41 0.14
N PHE A 14 -13.47 -0.54 1.24
CA PHE A 14 -12.68 0.56 1.79
C PHE A 14 -11.56 0.95 0.80
N ARG A 15 -10.88 -0.04 0.25
CA ARG A 15 -9.80 0.19 -0.73
C ARG A 15 -10.31 0.93 -1.97
N ASN A 16 -11.47 0.52 -2.49
CA ASN A 16 -12.08 1.19 -3.64
C ASN A 16 -12.45 2.62 -3.32
N GLY A 17 -13.01 2.87 -2.13
CA GLY A 17 -13.35 4.22 -1.70
C GLY A 17 -12.13 5.11 -1.57
N LEU A 18 -11.07 4.59 -0.97
CA LEU A 18 -9.83 5.33 -0.78
C LEU A 18 -9.19 5.64 -2.14
N ARG A 19 -9.19 4.67 -3.06
CA ARG A 19 -8.68 4.91 -4.41
C ARG A 19 -9.43 6.03 -5.10
N GLY A 20 -10.76 6.02 -5.00
CA GLY A 20 -11.59 7.08 -5.60
C GLY A 20 -11.26 8.46 -5.06
N LEU A 21 -11.04 8.56 -3.75
CA LEU A 21 -10.64 9.83 -3.12
C LEU A 21 -9.27 10.28 -3.60
N LEU A 22 -8.32 9.37 -3.66
CA LEU A 22 -6.96 9.70 -4.08
C LEU A 22 -6.90 10.11 -5.55
N GLU A 23 -7.70 9.48 -6.39
CA GLU A 23 -7.73 9.82 -7.82
C GLU A 23 -8.33 11.21 -8.08
N ARG A 24 -9.07 11.75 -7.13
CA ARG A 24 -9.57 13.13 -7.20
C ARG A 24 -8.53 14.15 -6.75
N CYS A 25 -7.51 13.70 -6.04
CA CYS A 25 -6.44 14.58 -5.60
C CYS A 25 -5.47 14.84 -6.75
N ALA A 26 -5.29 16.11 -7.10
CA ALA A 26 -4.31 16.47 -8.11
C ALA A 26 -2.91 16.05 -7.65
N GLY A 27 -2.17 15.39 -8.52
CA GLY A 27 -0.83 14.94 -8.20
C GLY A 27 -0.74 13.58 -7.52
N CYS A 28 -1.86 12.87 -7.37
CA CYS A 28 -1.88 11.52 -6.81
C CYS A 28 -2.31 10.52 -7.87
N ARG A 29 -1.65 9.37 -7.89
CA ARG A 29 -1.99 8.29 -8.81
C ARG A 29 -1.83 6.96 -8.12
N VAL A 30 -2.89 6.15 -8.11
CA VAL A 30 -2.83 4.80 -7.56
C VAL A 30 -2.28 3.88 -8.64
N VAL A 31 -1.10 3.33 -8.40
CA VAL A 31 -0.40 2.49 -9.37
C VAL A 31 -0.50 1.00 -9.05
N GLY A 32 -1.01 0.65 -7.89
CA GLY A 32 -1.18 -0.75 -7.52
C GLY A 32 -2.02 -0.91 -6.28
N GLU A 33 -2.59 -2.11 -6.14
CA GLU A 33 -3.39 -2.48 -4.98
C GLU A 33 -3.06 -3.92 -4.62
N ALA A 34 -3.10 -4.22 -3.34
CA ALA A 34 -2.92 -5.57 -2.84
C ALA A 34 -3.96 -5.84 -1.76
N ALA A 35 -4.47 -7.04 -1.72
CA ALA A 35 -5.47 -7.46 -0.75
C ALA A 35 -4.87 -8.15 0.47
N SER A 36 -3.56 -8.34 0.49
CA SER A 36 -2.86 -8.98 1.60
C SER A 36 -1.41 -8.54 1.64
N GLY A 37 -0.75 -8.79 2.77
CA GLY A 37 0.67 -8.52 2.91
C GLY A 37 1.50 -9.37 1.97
N GLU A 38 1.14 -10.64 1.83
CA GLU A 38 1.83 -11.56 0.93
C GLU A 38 1.76 -11.08 -0.52
N GLU A 39 0.58 -10.62 -0.94
CA GLU A 39 0.38 -10.09 -2.27
C GLU A 39 1.22 -8.84 -2.50
N PHE A 40 1.28 -7.96 -1.50
CA PHE A 40 2.11 -6.77 -1.58
C PHE A 40 3.59 -7.13 -1.71
N LEU A 41 4.08 -8.07 -0.90
CA LEU A 41 5.49 -8.48 -0.97
C LEU A 41 5.85 -9.07 -2.33
N ALA A 42 4.90 -9.75 -2.98
CA ALA A 42 5.10 -10.28 -4.32
C ALA A 42 5.23 -9.18 -5.36
N MET A 43 4.66 -8.01 -5.11
CA MET A 43 4.75 -6.86 -6.02
C MET A 43 6.06 -6.09 -5.91
N LEU A 44 6.80 -6.26 -4.81
CA LEU A 44 7.98 -5.42 -4.53
C LEU A 44 9.02 -5.40 -5.64
N PRO A 45 9.39 -6.53 -6.27
CA PRO A 45 10.36 -6.48 -7.35
C PRO A 45 9.84 -5.60 -8.50
N GLY A 46 10.58 -4.55 -8.80
CA GLY A 46 10.22 -3.63 -9.87
C GLY A 46 9.13 -2.62 -9.52
N LEU A 47 8.65 -2.62 -8.28
CA LEU A 47 7.62 -1.67 -7.88
C LEU A 47 8.17 -0.25 -7.83
N GLU A 48 7.51 0.65 -8.53
CA GLU A 48 7.79 2.08 -8.46
C GLU A 48 6.64 2.77 -7.74
N ALA A 49 6.86 3.13 -6.49
CA ALA A 49 5.86 3.81 -5.69
C ALA A 49 6.54 4.83 -4.79
N ASP A 50 5.86 5.94 -4.55
CA ASP A 50 6.34 6.97 -3.64
C ASP A 50 5.82 6.73 -2.23
N VAL A 51 4.58 6.24 -2.11
CA VAL A 51 3.93 6.03 -0.82
C VAL A 51 3.09 4.76 -0.88
N VAL A 52 3.12 4.00 0.20
CA VAL A 52 2.26 2.82 0.37
C VAL A 52 1.36 3.08 1.58
N PHE A 53 0.05 2.95 1.38
CA PHE A 53 -0.91 2.96 2.49
C PHE A 53 -1.15 1.50 2.88
N MET A 54 -0.79 1.16 4.10
CA MET A 54 -0.81 -0.21 4.61
C MET A 54 -1.83 -0.34 5.72
N ASP A 55 -2.82 -1.22 5.54
CA ASP A 55 -3.76 -1.56 6.61
C ASP A 55 -3.00 -2.29 7.73
N PHE A 56 -3.22 -1.87 8.95
CA PHE A 56 -2.57 -2.48 10.10
C PHE A 56 -3.09 -3.88 10.39
N ALA A 57 -4.40 -4.05 10.34
CA ALA A 57 -5.05 -5.31 10.73
C ALA A 57 -5.48 -6.12 9.51
N MET A 58 -4.66 -7.09 9.11
CA MET A 58 -4.96 -7.99 8.01
C MET A 58 -4.74 -9.44 8.46
N PRO A 59 -5.53 -10.39 7.94
CA PRO A 59 -5.27 -11.80 8.21
C PRO A 59 -3.97 -12.25 7.55
N GLY A 60 -3.33 -13.25 8.12
CA GLY A 60 -2.02 -13.68 7.64
C GLY A 60 -0.93 -12.72 8.12
N LEU A 61 -0.12 -12.23 7.20
CA LEU A 61 0.84 -11.18 7.53
C LEU A 61 0.09 -9.88 7.78
N ASP A 62 0.18 -9.36 8.99
CA ASP A 62 -0.44 -8.07 9.31
C ASP A 62 0.38 -6.91 8.74
N GLY A 63 -0.14 -5.69 8.91
CA GLY A 63 0.52 -4.50 8.38
C GLY A 63 1.91 -4.27 8.95
N ALA A 64 2.12 -4.54 10.23
CA ALA A 64 3.42 -4.36 10.87
C ALA A 64 4.45 -5.35 10.32
N GLN A 65 4.08 -6.61 10.22
CA GLN A 65 4.96 -7.65 9.68
C GLN A 65 5.30 -7.40 8.21
N THR A 66 4.28 -7.02 7.44
CA THR A 66 4.46 -6.71 6.02
C THR A 66 5.41 -5.52 5.83
N THR A 67 5.20 -4.46 6.63
CA THR A 67 6.05 -3.27 6.58
C THR A 67 7.49 -3.61 6.91
N GLU A 68 7.71 -4.38 7.96
CA GLU A 68 9.06 -4.78 8.36
C GLU A 68 9.77 -5.53 7.23
N ARG A 69 9.10 -6.50 6.63
CA ARG A 69 9.66 -7.28 5.53
C ARG A 69 9.91 -6.45 4.28
N ALA A 70 8.97 -5.55 3.98
CA ALA A 70 9.10 -4.68 2.81
C ALA A 70 10.28 -3.72 2.96
N LEU A 71 10.42 -3.09 4.12
CA LEU A 71 11.52 -2.14 4.36
C LEU A 71 12.87 -2.83 4.42
N ALA A 72 12.92 -4.11 4.81
CA ALA A 72 14.16 -4.87 4.78
C ALA A 72 14.68 -5.05 3.35
N ARG A 73 13.76 -5.14 2.37
CA ARG A 73 14.11 -5.29 0.95
C ARG A 73 14.21 -3.95 0.22
N ARG A 74 13.37 -3.01 0.60
CA ARG A 74 13.25 -1.71 -0.05
C ARG A 74 13.20 -0.61 1.02
N PRO A 75 14.35 -0.24 1.62
CA PRO A 75 14.36 0.79 2.68
C PRO A 75 14.00 2.18 2.18
N ASP A 76 13.92 2.38 0.88
CA ASP A 76 13.52 3.65 0.26
C ASP A 76 12.01 3.91 0.30
N LEU A 77 11.22 2.87 0.55
CA LEU A 77 9.77 3.00 0.53
C LEU A 77 9.25 3.80 1.72
N ARG A 78 8.23 4.61 1.47
CA ARG A 78 7.49 5.31 2.51
C ARG A 78 6.20 4.57 2.74
N ILE A 79 6.01 4.04 3.94
CA ILE A 79 4.82 3.26 4.27
C ILE A 79 4.08 3.96 5.39
N ILE A 80 2.83 4.29 5.13
CA ILE A 80 1.94 4.90 6.10
C ILE A 80 0.96 3.82 6.53
N THR A 81 0.97 3.50 7.82
CA THR A 81 0.08 2.49 8.38
C THR A 81 -1.26 3.13 8.73
N LEU A 82 -2.32 2.51 8.26
CA LEU A 82 -3.68 2.94 8.57
C LEU A 82 -4.22 2.04 9.67
N SER A 83 -4.65 2.64 10.77
CA SER A 83 -5.29 1.91 11.85
C SER A 83 -6.70 2.42 12.06
N MET A 84 -7.57 1.51 12.41
CA MET A 84 -8.96 1.88 12.71
C MET A 84 -9.25 1.72 14.17
#